data_8cba68e46717b299186f836bb622d285
#
_entry.id   8cba68e46717b299186f836bb622d285
#
_cell.length_a   1.000
_cell.length_b   1.000
_cell.length_c   1.000
_cell.angle_alpha   90.00
_cell.angle_beta   90.00
_cell.angle_gamma   90.00
#
_symmetry.space_group_name_H-M   'P 1'
#
loop_
_entity.id
_entity.type
_entity.pdbx_description
1 polymer ?
#
loop_
_entity_poly.entity_id
_entity_poly.type
_entity_poly.pdbx_seq_one_letter_code
_entity_poly.pdbx_strand_id
1 'polypeptide(L)' 'MVELTYLDSYKVKRTLTYEDFDEFLLAFSGCVTVPDSLKVLSITYNGHQLPFTGLIGDLYRQMYQLDLTPYQN' A
#
# COMPACT_ATOMS: atom_id res chain seq x y z
N MET A 1 11.28 -2.57 -3.52
CA MET A 1 10.42 -1.42 -3.83
C MET A 1 8.97 -1.79 -3.60
N VAL A 2 8.22 -0.89 -3.01
CA VAL A 2 6.77 -1.06 -2.81
C VAL A 2 6.04 -0.15 -3.78
N GLU A 3 5.05 -0.70 -4.50
CA GLU A 3 4.21 0.08 -5.40
C GLU A 3 2.75 -0.09 -4.98
N LEU A 4 2.11 1.01 -4.67
CA LEU A 4 0.71 1.05 -4.28
C LEU A 4 -0.09 1.72 -5.40
N THR A 5 -1.10 1.02 -5.91
CA THR A 5 -2.00 1.58 -6.92
C THR A 5 -3.40 1.69 -6.32
N TYR A 6 -4.01 2.85 -6.44
CA TYR A 6 -5.32 3.12 -5.87
C TYR A 6 -6.13 4.01 -6.81
N LEU A 7 -7.44 4.08 -6.56
CA LEU A 7 -8.33 5.01 -7.27
C LEU A 7 -8.50 6.26 -6.42
N ASP A 8 -8.24 7.43 -7.03
CA ASP A 8 -8.48 8.69 -6.33
C ASP A 8 -9.97 9.06 -6.34
N SER A 9 -10.31 10.22 -5.79
CA SER A 9 -11.70 10.66 -5.69
C SER A 9 -12.36 10.91 -7.06
N TYR A 10 -11.56 11.03 -8.11
CA TYR A 10 -12.06 11.18 -9.47
C TYR A 10 -12.03 9.87 -10.24
N LYS A 11 -11.77 8.74 -9.55
CA LYS A 11 -11.67 7.39 -10.15
C LYS A 11 -10.54 7.27 -11.15
N VAL A 12 -9.47 8.04 -10.95
CA VAL A 12 -8.25 7.95 -11.74
C VAL A 12 -7.24 7.10 -10.99
N LYS A 13 -6.60 6.19 -11.68
CA LYS A 13 -5.55 5.35 -11.08
C LYS A 13 -4.35 6.21 -10.70
N ARG A 14 -3.90 6.06 -9.47
CA ARG A 14 -2.69 6.70 -8.97
C ARG A 14 -1.75 5.63 -8.44
N THR A 15 -0.46 5.82 -8.62
CA THR A 15 0.56 4.90 -8.12
C THR A 15 1.55 5.65 -7.25
N LEU A 16 1.79 5.13 -6.04
CA LEU A 16 2.81 5.62 -5.13
C LEU A 16 3.88 4.57 -5.00
N THR A 17 5.15 5.01 -4.95
CA THR A 17 6.28 4.10 -4.82
C THR A 17 7.09 4.44 -3.58
N TYR A 18 7.64 3.38 -2.94
CA TYR A 18 8.50 3.51 -1.77
C TYR A 18 9.70 2.60 -1.96
N GLU A 19 10.87 3.02 -1.50
CA GLU A 19 12.10 2.24 -1.72
C GLU A 19 12.08 0.91 -0.98
N ASP A 20 11.54 0.91 0.24
CA ASP A 20 11.43 -0.31 1.03
C ASP A 20 10.12 -0.32 1.80
N PHE A 21 9.84 -1.47 2.44
CA PHE A 21 8.59 -1.66 3.14
C PHE A 21 8.51 -0.81 4.41
N ASP A 22 9.65 -0.57 5.07
CA ASP A 22 9.69 0.27 6.27
C ASP A 22 9.32 1.71 5.92
N GLU A 23 9.82 2.22 4.79
CA GLU A 23 9.46 3.55 4.33
C GLU A 23 7.95 3.66 4.05
N PHE A 24 7.38 2.63 3.44
CA PHE A 24 5.95 2.56 3.19
C PHE A 24 5.16 2.58 4.51
N LEU A 25 5.53 1.74 5.47
CA LEU A 25 4.84 1.71 6.77
C LEU A 25 4.95 3.03 7.50
N LEU A 26 6.13 3.65 7.47
CA LEU A 26 6.34 4.94 8.12
C LEU A 26 5.46 6.02 7.50
N ALA A 27 5.35 6.03 6.18
CA ALA A 27 4.52 7.01 5.48
C ALA A 27 3.05 6.87 5.85
N PHE A 28 2.58 5.63 6.08
CA PHE A 28 1.17 5.38 6.39
C PHE A 28 0.87 5.36 7.89
N SER A 29 1.88 5.45 8.74
CA SER A 29 1.68 5.50 10.20
C SER A 29 1.50 6.93 10.71
N GLY A 30 1.88 7.93 9.91
CA GLY A 30 1.79 9.34 10.29
C GLY A 30 0.70 10.07 9.53
N CYS A 31 1.03 11.30 9.10
CA CYS A 31 0.10 12.13 8.32
C CYS A 31 0.00 11.58 6.90
N VAL A 32 -1.04 10.79 6.67
CA VAL A 32 -1.30 10.22 5.34
C VAL A 32 -2.02 11.28 4.51
N THR A 33 -1.46 11.58 3.32
CA THR A 33 -2.06 12.57 2.41
C THR A 33 -3.18 11.98 1.56
N VAL A 34 -3.37 10.66 1.63
CA VAL A 34 -4.37 9.95 0.84
C VAL A 34 -5.58 9.67 1.71
N PRO A 35 -6.81 10.05 1.29
CA PRO A 35 -8.01 9.78 2.10
C PRO A 35 -8.23 8.29 2.36
N ASP A 36 -8.68 7.97 3.57
CA ASP A 36 -8.90 6.58 4.00
C ASP A 36 -9.98 5.87 3.20
N SER A 37 -10.90 6.61 2.60
CA SER A 37 -12.03 6.04 1.88
C SER A 37 -11.70 5.59 0.45
N LEU A 38 -10.50 5.89 -0.05
CA LEU A 38 -10.13 5.52 -1.40
C LEU A 38 -9.84 4.02 -1.50
N LYS A 39 -10.20 3.45 -2.66
CA LYS A 39 -10.05 2.01 -2.88
C LYS A 39 -8.65 1.68 -3.36
N VAL A 40 -8.02 0.69 -2.72
CA VAL A 40 -6.74 0.15 -3.18
C VAL A 40 -7.00 -0.87 -4.28
N LEU A 41 -6.33 -0.70 -5.42
CA LEU A 41 -6.43 -1.63 -6.55
C LEU A 41 -5.39 -2.74 -6.44
N SER A 42 -4.16 -2.39 -6.06
CA SER A 42 -3.11 -3.39 -5.88
C SER A 42 -1.99 -2.80 -5.05
N ILE A 43 -1.23 -3.68 -4.41
CA ILE A 43 0.01 -3.33 -3.75
C ILE A 43 1.01 -4.43 -4.04
N THR A 44 2.23 -4.04 -4.47
CA THR A 44 3.29 -4.99 -4.79
C THR A 44 4.52 -4.70 -3.97
N TYR A 45 5.30 -5.74 -3.67
CA TYR A 45 6.55 -5.65 -2.95
C TYR A 45 7.58 -6.46 -3.71
N ASN A 46 8.63 -5.80 -4.20
CA ASN A 46 9.68 -6.42 -5.01
C ASN A 46 9.12 -7.19 -6.21
N GLY A 47 8.07 -6.66 -6.82
CA GLY A 47 7.43 -7.30 -7.95
C GLY A 47 6.41 -8.36 -7.59
N HIS A 48 6.25 -8.70 -6.31
CA HIS A 48 5.26 -9.67 -5.85
C HIS A 48 3.99 -8.96 -5.40
N GLN A 49 2.84 -9.38 -5.92
CA GLN A 49 1.57 -8.80 -5.50
C GLN A 49 1.22 -9.32 -4.10
N LEU A 50 0.95 -8.38 -3.20
CA LEU A 50 0.60 -8.71 -1.82
C LEU A 50 -0.90 -8.99 -1.71
N PRO A 51 -1.32 -9.87 -0.76
CA PRO A 51 -2.72 -10.26 -0.61
C PRO A 51 -3.51 -9.19 0.16
N PHE A 52 -3.86 -8.10 -0.51
CA PHE A 52 -4.67 -7.06 0.12
C PHE A 52 -5.76 -6.60 -0.83
N THR A 53 -6.98 -6.49 -0.30
CA THR A 53 -8.11 -5.83 -0.95
C THR A 53 -8.82 -5.00 0.10
N GLY A 54 -9.25 -3.79 -0.27
CA GLY A 54 -9.95 -2.93 0.67
C GLY A 54 -9.65 -1.46 0.42
N LEU A 55 -9.77 -0.67 1.48
CA LEU A 55 -9.60 0.78 1.42
C LEU A 55 -8.27 1.20 2.01
N ILE A 56 -7.84 2.41 1.67
CA ILE A 56 -6.59 2.98 2.18
C ILE A 56 -6.56 2.95 3.72
N GLY A 57 -7.70 3.20 4.36
CA GLY A 57 -7.77 3.23 5.82
C GLY A 57 -7.42 1.90 6.49
N ASP A 58 -7.59 0.78 5.78
CA ASP A 58 -7.26 -0.55 6.32
C ASP A 58 -5.86 -1.00 5.90
N LEU A 59 -5.25 -0.31 4.96
CA LEU A 59 -4.00 -0.76 4.33
C LEU A 59 -2.86 -0.90 5.35
N TYR A 60 -2.64 0.13 6.16
CA TYR A 60 -1.53 0.13 7.11
C TYR A 60 -1.65 -1.03 8.10
N ARG A 61 -2.85 -1.23 8.66
CA ARG A 61 -3.07 -2.28 9.66
C ARG A 61 -2.82 -3.66 9.06
N GLN A 62 -3.32 -3.91 7.85
CA GLN A 62 -3.13 -5.20 7.19
C GLN A 62 -1.67 -5.44 6.84
N MET A 63 -1.00 -4.42 6.31
CA MET A 63 0.40 -4.55 5.90
C MET A 63 1.34 -4.66 7.10
N TYR A 64 1.02 -3.99 8.19
CA TYR A 64 1.83 -4.05 9.41
C TYR A 64 1.87 -5.48 9.97
N GLN A 65 0.79 -6.23 9.81
CA GLN A 65 0.68 -7.60 10.32
C GLN A 65 1.10 -8.66 9.30
N LEU A 66 1.38 -8.25 8.07
CA LEU A 66 1.70 -9.19 7.00
C LEU A 66 3.09 -9.77 7.19
N ASP A 67 3.22 -11.10 7.04
CA ASP A 67 4.52 -11.77 7.00
C ASP A 67 5.11 -11.61 5.61
N LEU A 68 6.23 -10.89 5.51
CA LEU A 68 6.88 -10.62 4.24
C LEU A 68 7.86 -11.70 3.79
N THR A 69 8.10 -12.70 4.62
CA THR A 69 9.10 -13.73 4.30
C THR A 69 8.90 -14.36 2.91
N PRO A 70 7.66 -14.69 2.48
CA PRO A 70 7.44 -15.25 1.15
C PRO A 70 7.73 -14.28 0.00
N TYR A 71 7.86 -12.98 0.28
CA TYR A 71 7.96 -11.95 -0.74
C TYR A 71 9.32 -11.26 -0.79
N GLN A 72 10.31 -11.75 -0.06
CA GLN A 72 11.60 -11.08 0.08
C GLN A 72 12.63 -11.49 -0.97
N ASN A 73 12.25 -12.08 -2.04
CA ASN A 73 13.18 -12.45 -3.12
C ASN A 73 13.05 -11.51 -4.30
#